data_f18a4bae613313d501bf41808ce5ae3f
#
_entry.id   f18a4bae613313d501bf41808ce5ae3f
#
_cell.length_a   1.000
_cell.length_b   1.000
_cell.length_c   1.000
_cell.angle_alpha   90.00
_cell.angle_beta   90.00
_cell.angle_gamma   90.00
#
_symmetry.space_group_name_H-M   'P 1'
#
loop_
_entity.id
_entity.type
_entity.pdbx_description
1 polymer ?
#
loop_
_entity_poly.entity_id
_entity_poly.type
_entity_poly.pdbx_seq_one_letter_code
_entity_poly.pdbx_strand_id
1 'polypeptide(L)'
;MHPSRQFHHCPRCGKPITPPENGAPLKCAACKFQLYFNPAVAVAVFIQRNDGSILLIRRAKDPGAGLLAPPGGFINIGECAESAVHREILEEVGIRLSDLRFLCSQPNEYLFSGVTYPVLDLFFTAQPLETEGPCNPEEVHAVEWHPAKTLRGEALAFQSMRAAWQVWLEADAKISQPPGDGATSLSPSSSDRLNG
;
A
#
# COMPACT_ATOMS: atom_id res chain seq x y z
N MET A 1 10.96 5.06 -18.86
CA MET A 1 12.38 4.62 -18.93
C MET A 1 12.87 4.42 -17.50
N HIS A 2 13.51 3.27 -17.18
CA HIS A 2 14.02 2.97 -15.83
C HIS A 2 15.11 3.99 -15.39
N PRO A 3 15.19 4.41 -14.11
CA PRO A 3 16.14 5.41 -13.63
C PRO A 3 17.61 5.09 -13.94
N SER A 4 18.00 3.80 -13.92
CA SER A 4 19.38 3.37 -14.22
C SER A 4 19.88 3.82 -15.58
N ARG A 5 18.99 4.01 -16.55
CA ARG A 5 19.34 4.42 -17.93
C ARG A 5 19.75 5.88 -18.04
N GLN A 6 19.58 6.69 -16.98
CA GLN A 6 19.99 8.09 -16.92
C GLN A 6 21.49 8.27 -16.59
N PHE A 7 22.14 7.22 -16.11
CA PHE A 7 23.53 7.31 -15.63
C PHE A 7 24.53 6.98 -16.73
N HIS A 8 25.03 8.00 -17.39
CA HIS A 8 26.11 7.89 -18.40
C HIS A 8 27.50 8.17 -17.80
N HIS A 9 27.57 8.67 -16.57
CA HIS A 9 28.80 8.94 -15.85
C HIS A 9 28.70 8.41 -14.41
N CYS A 10 29.83 7.97 -13.86
CA CYS A 10 29.90 7.53 -12.48
C CYS A 10 29.64 8.70 -11.52
N PRO A 11 28.64 8.61 -10.61
CA PRO A 11 28.31 9.70 -9.69
C PRO A 11 29.42 9.99 -8.67
N ARG A 12 30.37 9.04 -8.48
CA ARG A 12 31.48 9.21 -7.54
C ARG A 12 32.72 9.85 -8.18
N CYS A 13 33.12 9.47 -9.40
CA CYS A 13 34.38 9.90 -10.00
C CYS A 13 34.25 10.59 -11.36
N GLY A 14 33.02 10.76 -11.87
CA GLY A 14 32.71 11.44 -13.13
C GLY A 14 33.12 10.69 -14.41
N LYS A 15 33.79 9.53 -14.33
CA LYS A 15 34.21 8.80 -15.53
C LYS A 15 33.03 8.23 -16.27
N PRO A 16 33.05 8.19 -17.65
CA PRO A 16 32.01 7.57 -18.44
C PRO A 16 31.76 6.10 -18.05
N ILE A 17 30.49 5.70 -18.07
CA ILE A 17 30.04 4.33 -17.84
C ILE A 17 28.93 3.98 -18.84
N THR A 18 28.76 2.71 -19.10
CA THR A 18 27.56 2.21 -19.82
C THR A 18 26.43 2.10 -18.80
N PRO A 19 25.25 2.73 -19.09
CA PRO A 19 24.09 2.58 -18.22
C PRO A 19 23.68 1.11 -18.06
N PRO A 20 23.45 0.65 -16.82
CA PRO A 20 23.05 -0.74 -16.59
C PRO A 20 21.66 -1.02 -17.15
N GLU A 21 21.45 -2.26 -17.60
CA GLU A 21 20.16 -2.71 -18.12
C GLU A 21 19.29 -3.34 -17.02
N ASN A 22 17.98 -3.27 -17.22
CA ASN A 22 16.99 -3.96 -16.38
C ASN A 22 17.14 -3.78 -14.86
N GLY A 23 17.55 -2.57 -14.43
CA GLY A 23 17.74 -2.28 -13.01
C GLY A 23 18.95 -2.95 -12.36
N ALA A 24 19.85 -3.56 -13.14
CA ALA A 24 21.10 -4.10 -12.62
C ALA A 24 21.92 -3.01 -11.90
N PRO A 25 22.75 -3.35 -10.90
CA PRO A 25 23.59 -2.38 -10.22
C PRO A 25 24.55 -1.66 -11.17
N LEU A 26 24.65 -0.35 -11.02
CA LEU A 26 25.69 0.42 -11.68
C LEU A 26 27.04 0.04 -11.05
N LYS A 27 28.03 -0.31 -11.89
CA LYS A 27 29.40 -0.64 -11.45
C LYS A 27 30.42 0.18 -12.21
N CYS A 28 31.22 0.96 -11.51
CA CYS A 28 32.28 1.75 -12.10
C CYS A 28 33.60 0.97 -12.13
N ALA A 29 34.13 0.68 -13.32
CA ALA A 29 35.39 -0.04 -13.47
C ALA A 29 36.60 0.78 -12.91
N ALA A 30 36.51 2.10 -12.98
CA ALA A 30 37.61 3.00 -12.60
C ALA A 30 37.78 3.17 -11.08
N CYS A 31 36.68 3.39 -10.33
CA CYS A 31 36.75 3.66 -8.88
C CYS A 31 36.09 2.59 -8.01
N LYS A 32 35.57 1.50 -8.64
CA LYS A 32 34.88 0.37 -7.99
C LYS A 32 33.60 0.77 -7.25
N PHE A 33 33.07 1.97 -7.48
CA PHE A 33 31.79 2.38 -6.92
C PHE A 33 30.66 1.49 -7.45
N GLN A 34 29.71 1.14 -6.58
CA GLN A 34 28.50 0.42 -6.94
C GLN A 34 27.28 1.18 -6.43
N LEU A 35 26.24 1.25 -7.26
CA LEU A 35 24.95 1.82 -6.91
C LEU A 35 23.86 0.82 -7.26
N TYR A 36 23.01 0.49 -6.29
CA TYR A 36 21.84 -0.37 -6.47
C TYR A 36 20.60 0.50 -6.71
N PHE A 37 19.73 0.05 -7.62
CA PHE A 37 18.47 0.71 -7.91
C PHE A 37 17.35 -0.05 -7.20
N ASN A 38 17.20 0.20 -5.91
CA ASN A 38 16.10 -0.36 -5.14
C ASN A 38 14.79 0.37 -5.47
N PRO A 39 13.62 -0.28 -5.38
CA PRO A 39 12.36 0.41 -5.48
C PRO A 39 12.24 1.46 -4.37
N ALA A 40 11.64 2.60 -4.68
CA ALA A 40 11.14 3.50 -3.65
C ALA A 40 10.03 2.77 -2.87
N VAL A 41 9.84 3.13 -1.59
CA VAL A 41 8.79 2.51 -0.77
C VAL A 41 7.72 3.55 -0.48
N ALA A 42 6.46 3.18 -0.72
CA ALA A 42 5.31 3.99 -0.39
C ALA A 42 4.33 3.22 0.50
N VAL A 43 3.53 3.94 1.26
CA VAL A 43 2.44 3.41 2.07
C VAL A 43 1.11 3.90 1.53
N ALA A 44 0.06 3.08 1.68
CA ALA A 44 -1.31 3.48 1.45
C ALA A 44 -2.23 2.74 2.42
N VAL A 45 -3.36 3.34 2.80
CA VAL A 45 -4.21 2.76 3.83
C VAL A 45 -5.69 2.76 3.44
N PHE A 46 -6.33 1.59 3.55
CA PHE A 46 -7.78 1.46 3.48
C PHE A 46 -8.37 1.77 4.85
N ILE A 47 -8.91 2.97 5.01
CA ILE A 47 -9.52 3.46 6.25
C ILE A 47 -10.99 3.13 6.21
N GLN A 48 -11.45 2.26 7.11
CA GLN A 48 -12.83 1.77 7.14
C GLN A 48 -13.61 2.33 8.33
N ARG A 49 -14.81 2.85 8.06
CA ARG A 49 -15.81 3.20 9.09
C ARG A 49 -16.61 1.99 9.54
N ASN A 50 -17.28 2.13 10.67
CA ASN A 50 -18.20 1.12 11.20
C ASN A 50 -19.39 0.79 10.28
N ASP A 51 -19.79 1.71 9.39
CA ASP A 51 -20.84 1.50 8.40
C ASP A 51 -20.36 0.71 7.16
N GLY A 52 -19.09 0.32 7.12
CA GLY A 52 -18.46 -0.39 6.00
C GLY A 52 -18.01 0.51 4.85
N SER A 53 -18.04 1.84 5.02
CA SER A 53 -17.49 2.77 4.03
C SER A 53 -15.98 2.88 4.14
N ILE A 54 -15.32 2.99 2.97
CA ILE A 54 -13.86 3.18 2.84
C ILE A 54 -13.58 4.61 2.41
N LEU A 55 -12.61 5.26 3.07
CA LEU A 55 -12.13 6.57 2.68
C LEU A 55 -11.19 6.45 1.49
N LEU A 56 -11.47 7.22 0.45
CA LEU A 56 -10.61 7.39 -0.71
C LEU A 56 -10.39 8.88 -0.97
N ILE A 57 -9.24 9.21 -1.54
CA ILE A 57 -8.95 10.53 -2.06
C ILE A 57 -9.10 10.54 -3.56
N ARG A 58 -9.49 11.70 -4.11
CA ARG A 58 -9.37 11.98 -5.54
C ARG A 58 -8.06 12.71 -5.77
N ARG A 59 -7.17 12.10 -6.53
CA ARG A 59 -5.82 12.63 -6.77
C ARG A 59 -5.86 13.98 -7.50
N ALA A 60 -5.11 14.96 -6.99
CA ALA A 60 -5.01 16.28 -7.64
C ALA A 60 -3.97 16.31 -8.77
N LYS A 61 -2.92 15.46 -8.71
CA LYS A 61 -1.76 15.48 -9.62
C LYS A 61 -1.57 14.16 -10.37
N ASP A 62 -0.92 14.23 -11.52
CA ASP A 62 -0.43 13.06 -12.27
C ASP A 62 0.77 12.39 -11.53
N PRO A 63 0.94 11.08 -11.72
CA PRO A 63 0.11 10.17 -12.53
C PRO A 63 -1.23 9.86 -11.84
N GLY A 64 -2.27 9.74 -12.66
CA GLY A 64 -3.60 9.35 -12.18
C GLY A 64 -4.44 10.50 -11.59
N ALA A 65 -4.21 11.76 -12.00
CA ALA A 65 -5.06 12.89 -11.64
C ALA A 65 -6.55 12.60 -11.91
N GLY A 66 -7.42 12.94 -10.94
CA GLY A 66 -8.87 12.69 -11.00
C GLY A 66 -9.30 11.26 -10.67
N LEU A 67 -8.39 10.28 -10.57
CA LEU A 67 -8.70 8.91 -10.16
C LEU A 67 -8.73 8.77 -8.62
N LEU A 68 -9.42 7.74 -8.15
CA LEU A 68 -9.50 7.42 -6.73
C LEU A 68 -8.24 6.69 -6.26
N ALA A 69 -7.84 6.93 -5.02
CA ALA A 69 -6.74 6.24 -4.35
C ALA A 69 -7.01 6.10 -2.86
N PRO A 70 -6.59 5.02 -2.19
CA PRO A 70 -6.40 5.06 -0.74
C PRO A 70 -5.34 6.11 -0.43
N PRO A 71 -5.52 6.95 0.60
CA PRO A 71 -4.55 7.99 0.97
C PRO A 71 -3.22 7.36 1.42
N GLY A 72 -2.11 8.11 1.22
CA GLY A 72 -0.76 7.69 1.55
C GLY A 72 0.28 8.25 0.59
N GLY A 73 1.55 8.00 0.87
CA GLY A 73 2.66 8.54 0.10
C GLY A 73 3.99 7.83 0.35
N PHE A 74 5.09 8.48 -0.01
CA PHE A 74 6.42 7.89 0.11
C PHE A 74 6.94 7.92 1.54
N ILE A 75 7.64 6.83 1.93
CA ILE A 75 8.34 6.76 3.21
C ILE A 75 9.60 7.64 3.13
N ASN A 76 9.80 8.48 4.14
CA ASN A 76 10.99 9.32 4.25
C ASN A 76 12.20 8.53 4.77
N ILE A 77 13.42 9.01 4.49
CA ILE A 77 14.64 8.40 5.02
C ILE A 77 14.63 8.45 6.56
N GLY A 78 14.80 7.27 7.18
CA GLY A 78 14.80 7.14 8.64
C GLY A 78 13.40 6.99 9.26
N GLU A 79 12.36 6.93 8.45
CA GLU A 79 10.97 6.73 8.89
C GLU A 79 10.57 5.26 8.77
N CYS A 80 9.80 4.73 9.72
CA CYS A 80 9.16 3.43 9.57
C CYS A 80 7.81 3.55 8.86
N ALA A 81 7.32 2.44 8.30
CA ALA A 81 6.11 2.42 7.51
C ALA A 81 4.87 2.92 8.29
N GLU A 82 4.73 2.51 9.55
CA GLU A 82 3.62 2.90 10.41
C GLU A 82 3.63 4.41 10.69
N SER A 83 4.81 5.00 10.92
CA SER A 83 4.95 6.46 11.09
C SER A 83 4.61 7.21 9.82
N ALA A 84 5.05 6.70 8.65
CA ALA A 84 4.71 7.27 7.36
C ALA A 84 3.19 7.27 7.13
N VAL A 85 2.49 6.16 7.45
CA VAL A 85 1.02 6.13 7.36
C VAL A 85 0.40 7.24 8.18
N HIS A 86 0.77 7.37 9.46
CA HIS A 86 0.18 8.41 10.33
C HIS A 86 0.47 9.83 9.85
N ARG A 87 1.70 10.09 9.36
CA ARG A 87 2.09 11.39 8.81
C ARG A 87 1.30 11.72 7.54
N GLU A 88 1.29 10.81 6.55
CA GLU A 88 0.61 11.03 5.26
C GLU A 88 -0.90 11.26 5.46
N ILE A 89 -1.55 10.47 6.32
CA ILE A 89 -2.99 10.64 6.57
C ILE A 89 -3.29 11.97 7.27
N LEU A 90 -2.43 12.40 8.17
CA LEU A 90 -2.58 13.70 8.81
C LEU A 90 -2.36 14.85 7.81
N GLU A 91 -1.37 14.74 6.91
CA GLU A 91 -1.05 15.74 5.89
C GLU A 91 -2.10 15.81 4.79
N GLU A 92 -2.56 14.67 4.25
CA GLU A 92 -3.50 14.63 3.13
C GLU A 92 -4.95 14.81 3.55
N VAL A 93 -5.36 14.22 4.67
CA VAL A 93 -6.78 14.05 5.06
C VAL A 93 -7.10 14.74 6.40
N GLY A 94 -6.09 15.04 7.21
CA GLY A 94 -6.24 15.74 8.48
C GLY A 94 -6.91 14.93 9.59
N ILE A 95 -6.92 13.61 9.53
CA ILE A 95 -7.50 12.72 10.55
C ILE A 95 -6.44 11.84 11.21
N ARG A 96 -6.75 11.31 12.39
CA ARG A 96 -5.92 10.33 13.09
C ARG A 96 -6.51 8.93 12.93
N LEU A 97 -5.66 7.92 13.08
CA LEU A 97 -6.02 6.53 12.89
C LEU A 97 -5.87 5.71 14.16
N SER A 98 -6.69 4.67 14.29
CA SER A 98 -6.54 3.56 15.23
C SER A 98 -6.49 2.22 14.48
N ASP A 99 -6.14 1.14 15.20
CA ASP A 99 -6.14 -0.24 14.68
C ASP A 99 -5.38 -0.43 13.38
N LEU A 100 -4.24 0.26 13.24
CA LEU A 100 -3.38 0.14 12.07
C LEU A 100 -2.83 -1.29 11.95
N ARG A 101 -3.07 -1.93 10.79
CA ARG A 101 -2.62 -3.30 10.50
C ARG A 101 -2.06 -3.38 9.09
N PHE A 102 -0.92 -4.05 8.94
CA PHE A 102 -0.39 -4.38 7.61
C PHE A 102 -1.34 -5.35 6.88
N LEU A 103 -1.63 -5.06 5.62
CA LEU A 103 -2.48 -5.87 4.77
C LEU A 103 -1.67 -6.71 3.77
N CYS A 104 -0.93 -6.03 2.89
CA CYS A 104 -0.10 -6.68 1.88
C CYS A 104 0.91 -5.68 1.27
N SER A 105 1.83 -6.18 0.46
CA SER A 105 2.68 -5.36 -0.39
C SER A 105 2.45 -5.69 -1.86
N GLN A 106 2.56 -4.69 -2.74
CA GLN A 106 2.40 -4.84 -4.18
C GLN A 106 3.47 -4.04 -4.93
N PRO A 107 4.07 -4.60 -5.99
CA PRO A 107 4.95 -3.83 -6.86
C PRO A 107 4.12 -2.81 -7.66
N ASN A 108 4.74 -1.65 -7.92
CA ASN A 108 4.14 -0.58 -8.70
C ASN A 108 5.19 0.10 -9.57
N GLU A 109 4.73 0.77 -10.60
CA GLU A 109 5.52 1.64 -11.46
C GLU A 109 4.96 3.07 -11.41
N TYR A 110 5.81 4.01 -11.04
CA TYR A 110 5.45 5.41 -10.92
C TYR A 110 6.13 6.22 -12.04
N LEU A 111 5.35 6.65 -13.03
CA LEU A 111 5.85 7.47 -14.12
C LEU A 111 5.88 8.94 -13.71
N PHE A 112 7.09 9.51 -13.61
CA PHE A 112 7.27 10.92 -13.31
C PHE A 112 8.34 11.52 -14.23
N SER A 113 8.03 12.64 -14.90
CA SER A 113 8.95 13.36 -15.81
C SER A 113 9.64 12.45 -16.85
N GLY A 114 8.91 11.48 -17.43
CA GLY A 114 9.43 10.54 -18.43
C GLY A 114 10.28 9.39 -17.87
N VAL A 115 10.49 9.35 -16.56
CA VAL A 115 11.20 8.26 -15.85
C VAL A 115 10.18 7.38 -15.13
N THR A 116 10.29 6.07 -15.31
CA THR A 116 9.46 5.08 -14.62
C THR A 116 10.22 4.55 -13.40
N TYR A 117 9.78 4.97 -12.23
CA TYR A 117 10.38 4.56 -10.96
C TYR A 117 9.74 3.26 -10.48
N PRO A 118 10.53 2.21 -10.18
CA PRO A 118 10.00 1.06 -9.46
C PRO A 118 9.63 1.48 -8.04
N VAL A 119 8.44 1.07 -7.58
CA VAL A 119 7.92 1.34 -6.24
C VAL A 119 7.45 0.03 -5.62
N LEU A 120 7.62 -0.10 -4.32
CA LEU A 120 6.99 -1.12 -3.50
C LEU A 120 5.94 -0.43 -2.63
N ASP A 121 4.66 -0.64 -2.95
CA ASP A 121 3.56 -0.13 -2.16
C ASP A 121 3.25 -1.08 -1.00
N LEU A 122 3.23 -0.56 0.22
CA LEU A 122 2.83 -1.25 1.45
C LEU A 122 1.42 -0.81 1.82
N PHE A 123 0.47 -1.73 1.79
CA PHE A 123 -0.93 -1.45 2.10
C PHE A 123 -1.25 -1.80 3.54
N PHE A 124 -2.02 -0.93 4.18
CA PHE A 124 -2.51 -1.07 5.54
C PHE A 124 -4.03 -0.97 5.59
N THR A 125 -4.61 -1.43 6.68
CA THR A 125 -5.99 -1.15 7.08
C THR A 125 -5.98 -0.39 8.39
N ALA A 126 -6.97 0.48 8.60
CA ALA A 126 -7.12 1.22 9.85
C ALA A 126 -8.58 1.66 10.05
N GLN A 127 -8.87 2.15 11.26
CA GLN A 127 -10.12 2.83 11.57
C GLN A 127 -9.85 4.32 11.83
N PRO A 128 -10.76 5.23 11.42
CA PRO A 128 -10.61 6.65 11.66
C PRO A 128 -11.00 6.97 13.11
N LEU A 129 -10.25 7.86 13.76
CA LEU A 129 -10.65 8.47 15.04
C LEU A 129 -11.56 9.68 14.82
N GLU A 130 -11.39 10.38 13.71
CA GLU A 130 -12.25 11.44 13.21
C GLU A 130 -12.76 11.09 11.81
N THR A 131 -13.93 11.61 11.45
CA THR A 131 -14.53 11.34 10.12
C THR A 131 -14.29 12.45 9.10
N GLU A 132 -13.81 13.59 9.54
CA GLU A 132 -13.52 14.77 8.73
C GLU A 132 -12.30 15.49 9.29
N GLY A 133 -11.49 16.05 8.41
CA GLY A 133 -10.33 16.87 8.73
C GLY A 133 -9.99 17.82 7.58
N PRO A 134 -9.08 18.77 7.79
CA PRO A 134 -8.60 19.64 6.72
C PRO A 134 -7.77 18.82 5.73
N CYS A 135 -8.15 18.82 4.46
CA CYS A 135 -7.36 18.18 3.40
C CYS A 135 -6.35 19.15 2.79
N ASN A 136 -5.23 18.59 2.29
CA ASN A 136 -4.24 19.37 1.54
C ASN A 136 -4.69 19.51 0.07
N PRO A 137 -5.13 20.72 -0.38
CA PRO A 137 -5.67 20.91 -1.73
C PRO A 137 -4.61 20.77 -2.84
N GLU A 138 -3.31 20.80 -2.51
CA GLU A 138 -2.25 20.60 -3.49
C GLU A 138 -2.09 19.13 -3.90
N GLU A 139 -2.50 18.18 -3.05
CA GLU A 139 -2.33 16.74 -3.25
C GLU A 139 -3.65 16.02 -3.42
N VAL A 140 -4.70 16.52 -2.76
CA VAL A 140 -6.02 15.91 -2.69
C VAL A 140 -7.07 16.87 -3.22
N HIS A 141 -7.71 16.48 -4.34
CA HIS A 141 -8.81 17.24 -4.91
C HIS A 141 -10.12 17.08 -4.11
N ALA A 142 -10.37 15.89 -3.60
CA ALA A 142 -11.53 15.57 -2.76
C ALA A 142 -11.24 14.36 -1.86
N VAL A 143 -11.88 14.34 -0.70
CA VAL A 143 -11.95 13.19 0.21
C VAL A 143 -13.35 12.61 0.12
N GLU A 144 -13.48 11.32 -0.17
CA GLU A 144 -14.75 10.67 -0.46
C GLU A 144 -14.89 9.38 0.35
N TRP A 145 -16.09 9.14 0.92
CA TRP A 145 -16.42 7.87 1.55
C TRP A 145 -17.25 7.02 0.60
N HIS A 146 -16.74 5.85 0.24
CA HIS A 146 -17.39 4.92 -0.68
C HIS A 146 -17.81 3.65 0.06
N PRO A 147 -19.06 3.18 -0.11
CA PRO A 147 -19.46 1.87 0.42
C PRO A 147 -18.58 0.78 -0.21
N ALA A 148 -17.87 0.01 0.60
CA ALA A 148 -16.94 -1.02 0.09
C ALA A 148 -17.64 -2.03 -0.85
N LYS A 149 -18.90 -2.38 -0.58
CA LYS A 149 -19.69 -3.32 -1.40
C LYS A 149 -19.93 -2.86 -2.84
N THR A 150 -19.89 -1.56 -3.10
CA THR A 150 -20.16 -0.98 -4.44
C THR A 150 -18.91 -0.43 -5.11
N LEU A 151 -17.81 -0.31 -4.37
CA LEU A 151 -16.55 0.17 -4.93
C LEU A 151 -15.96 -0.87 -5.90
N ARG A 152 -15.73 -0.43 -7.14
CA ARG A 152 -15.06 -1.23 -8.16
C ARG A 152 -13.57 -0.92 -8.18
N GLY A 153 -12.74 -1.97 -8.13
CA GLY A 153 -11.28 -1.81 -8.13
C GLY A 153 -10.75 -1.04 -9.34
N GLU A 154 -11.45 -1.10 -10.47
CA GLU A 154 -11.07 -0.38 -11.70
C GLU A 154 -11.09 1.15 -11.54
N ALA A 155 -11.84 1.68 -10.56
CA ALA A 155 -11.84 3.10 -10.23
C ALA A 155 -10.56 3.57 -9.54
N LEU A 156 -9.74 2.65 -9.01
CA LEU A 156 -8.49 2.96 -8.33
C LEU A 156 -7.36 3.25 -9.35
N ALA A 157 -6.52 4.22 -8.99
CA ALA A 157 -5.54 4.82 -9.89
C ALA A 157 -4.48 3.83 -10.41
N PHE A 158 -3.93 2.99 -9.52
CA PHE A 158 -2.81 2.12 -9.85
C PHE A 158 -3.15 0.64 -9.76
N GLN A 159 -2.43 -0.17 -10.54
CA GLN A 159 -2.62 -1.62 -10.53
C GLN A 159 -2.33 -2.24 -9.16
N SER A 160 -1.32 -1.74 -8.45
CA SER A 160 -1.00 -2.14 -7.07
C SER A 160 -2.18 -1.94 -6.11
N MET A 161 -2.88 -0.79 -6.22
CA MET A 161 -4.06 -0.48 -5.43
C MET A 161 -5.22 -1.42 -5.73
N ARG A 162 -5.41 -1.76 -7.02
CA ARG A 162 -6.45 -2.73 -7.45
C ARG A 162 -6.17 -4.12 -6.91
N ALA A 163 -4.90 -4.56 -6.95
CA ALA A 163 -4.50 -5.84 -6.39
C ALA A 163 -4.68 -5.88 -4.87
N ALA A 164 -4.26 -4.82 -4.17
CA ALA A 164 -4.45 -4.70 -2.72
C ALA A 164 -5.92 -4.64 -2.32
N TRP A 165 -6.78 -4.01 -3.14
CA TRP A 165 -8.23 -3.99 -2.94
C TRP A 165 -8.83 -5.40 -2.97
N GLN A 166 -8.39 -6.28 -3.86
CA GLN A 166 -8.84 -7.67 -3.88
C GLN A 166 -8.44 -8.41 -2.60
N VAL A 167 -7.19 -8.21 -2.12
CA VAL A 167 -6.73 -8.79 -0.85
C VAL A 167 -7.58 -8.29 0.31
N TRP A 168 -7.93 -6.98 0.31
CA TRP A 168 -8.79 -6.39 1.33
C TRP A 168 -10.19 -7.03 1.34
N LEU A 169 -10.82 -7.19 0.17
CA LEU A 169 -12.15 -7.82 0.05
C LEU A 169 -12.15 -9.26 0.56
N GLU A 170 -11.10 -10.03 0.28
CA GLU A 170 -10.96 -11.40 0.77
C GLU A 170 -10.78 -11.47 2.29
N ALA A 171 -10.06 -10.50 2.87
CA ALA A 171 -9.87 -10.39 4.32
C ALA A 171 -11.17 -10.00 5.03
N ASP A 172 -11.89 -9.00 4.51
CA ASP A 172 -13.16 -8.51 5.07
C ASP A 172 -14.25 -9.59 5.01
N ALA A 173 -14.33 -10.36 3.93
CA ALA A 173 -15.27 -11.47 3.78
C ALA A 173 -15.03 -12.58 4.82
N LYS A 174 -13.79 -12.86 5.19
CA LYS A 174 -13.44 -13.86 6.22
C LYS A 174 -13.84 -13.41 7.63
N ILE A 175 -13.71 -12.12 7.91
CA ILE A 175 -14.11 -11.54 9.21
C ILE A 175 -15.62 -11.49 9.36
N SER A 176 -16.36 -11.31 8.26
CA SER A 176 -17.82 -11.20 8.22
C SER A 176 -18.55 -12.55 8.26
N GLN A 177 -17.85 -13.69 8.15
CA GLN A 177 -18.44 -15.02 8.31
C GLN A 177 -18.58 -15.35 9.81
N PRO A 178 -19.77 -15.78 10.29
CA PRO A 178 -19.90 -16.28 11.66
C PRO A 178 -18.98 -17.49 11.86
N PRO A 179 -18.45 -17.71 13.06
CA PRO A 179 -17.65 -18.90 13.38
C PRO A 179 -18.48 -20.13 13.01
N GLY A 180 -17.99 -20.96 12.11
CA GLY A 180 -18.66 -22.19 11.68
C GLY A 180 -18.94 -23.06 12.90
N ASP A 181 -20.17 -23.54 13.04
CA ASP A 181 -20.61 -24.48 14.07
C ASP A 181 -19.85 -25.81 13.95
N GLY A 182 -18.60 -25.81 14.40
CA GLY A 182 -17.76 -26.98 14.57
C GLY A 182 -17.99 -27.66 15.93
N ALA A 183 -19.26 -27.77 16.38
CA ALA A 183 -19.59 -28.60 17.51
C ALA A 183 -19.75 -30.06 17.04
N THR A 184 -18.60 -30.77 16.96
CA THR A 184 -18.61 -32.23 16.96
C THR A 184 -19.10 -32.69 18.31
N SER A 185 -20.37 -33.08 18.40
CA SER A 185 -20.95 -33.75 19.56
C SER A 185 -20.21 -35.06 19.80
N LEU A 186 -19.29 -35.10 20.74
CA LEU A 186 -18.81 -36.34 21.33
C LEU A 186 -19.92 -36.91 22.20
N SER A 187 -20.65 -37.88 21.66
CA SER A 187 -21.55 -38.75 22.43
C SER A 187 -20.73 -39.56 23.44
N PRO A 188 -21.12 -39.62 24.71
CA PRO A 188 -20.47 -40.53 25.67
C PRO A 188 -20.89 -41.98 25.33
N SER A 189 -19.92 -42.80 24.95
CA SER A 189 -20.08 -44.24 24.85
C SER A 189 -20.37 -44.82 26.22
N SER A 190 -21.51 -45.43 26.36
CA SER A 190 -21.86 -46.33 27.45
C SER A 190 -20.92 -47.51 27.46
N SER A 191 -20.11 -47.64 28.53
CA SER A 191 -19.35 -48.85 28.83
C SER A 191 -20.00 -49.65 29.90
N ASP A 192 -20.23 -50.85 29.52
CA ASP A 192 -20.64 -52.06 30.19
C ASP A 192 -20.26 -52.22 31.65
N ARG A 193 -21.25 -52.68 32.38
CA ARG A 193 -21.08 -53.44 33.62
C ARG A 193 -20.60 -54.84 33.27
N LEU A 194 -19.53 -55.28 33.88
CA LEU A 194 -19.29 -56.67 34.12
C LEU A 194 -18.82 -56.90 35.55
N ASN A 195 -19.53 -57.79 36.20
CA ASN A 195 -19.32 -58.41 37.49
C ASN A 195 -18.00 -59.19 37.53
N GLY A 196 -17.45 -59.31 38.72
CA GLY A 196 -16.42 -60.22 39.14
C GLY A 196 -15.89 -59.88 40.51
#